data_85da4c8eb889a8ab9490acbabc761ac0
#
_entry.id   85da4c8eb889a8ab9490acbabc761ac0
#
_cell.length_a   1.000
_cell.length_b   1.000
_cell.length_c   1.000
_cell.angle_alpha   90.00
_cell.angle_beta   90.00
_cell.angle_gamma   90.00
#
_symmetry.space_group_name_H-M   'P 1'
#
loop_
_entity.id
_entity.type
_entity.pdbx_description
1 polymer ?
#
loop_
_entity_poly.entity_id
_entity_poly.type
_entity_poly.pdbx_seq_one_letter_code
_entity_poly.pdbx_strand_id
1 'polypeptide(L)'
;GLGILPGKDEGGIYTLNAARSLKTFVNEVDNLFVFDNDAWRQSSESVQGGYDEINEKIVRRFGLLFRSGEIHPGQDVAESVIDSSEIINTLSGGGISTVGYAETTVEEPPDQGLLARLGGGDDREIDSTNATNRITSLVRKATLGRLTLPCEVQGTERGLLVVAGPAPYLNRKGIERGRNWLEEQTGSMEVRGGDFPYTEENTVATIVVLAGVTNVPRVKELQQVAIEAQDSIDATEANREESQSALTDTDELESLF
;
A
#
# COMPACT_ATOMS: atom_id res chain seq x y z
N GLY A 1 -2.88 4.74 10.16
CA GLY A 1 -1.41 4.83 10.29
C GLY A 1 -0.68 4.40 9.04
N LEU A 2 0.60 4.81 8.92
CA LEU A 2 1.52 4.32 7.89
C LEU A 2 2.78 3.82 8.59
N GLY A 3 3.07 2.52 8.47
CA GLY A 3 4.28 1.88 8.97
C GLY A 3 5.25 1.56 7.82
N ILE A 4 6.53 1.88 8.00
CA ILE A 4 7.59 1.54 7.04
C ILE A 4 8.48 0.49 7.68
N LEU A 5 8.57 -0.68 7.05
CA LEU A 5 9.42 -1.77 7.52
C LEU A 5 10.83 -1.63 6.94
N PRO A 6 11.86 -1.86 7.76
CA PRO A 6 13.25 -1.81 7.30
C PRO A 6 13.55 -2.95 6.31
N GLY A 7 14.55 -2.74 5.45
CA GLY A 7 15.14 -3.81 4.66
C GLY A 7 15.87 -4.83 5.55
N LYS A 8 15.96 -6.07 5.09
CA LYS A 8 16.65 -7.16 5.83
C LYS A 8 18.12 -6.90 6.08
N ASP A 9 18.75 -6.14 5.22
CA ASP A 9 20.17 -5.77 5.28
C ASP A 9 20.47 -4.56 6.18
N GLU A 10 19.44 -3.89 6.73
CA GLU A 10 19.61 -2.76 7.65
C GLU A 10 20.09 -3.19 9.05
N GLY A 11 19.97 -4.49 9.36
CA GLY A 11 20.47 -5.09 10.61
C GLY A 11 19.37 -5.56 11.56
N GLY A 12 19.73 -6.55 12.38
CA GLY A 12 18.80 -7.26 13.26
C GLY A 12 18.08 -6.38 14.29
N ILE A 13 18.74 -5.33 14.79
CA ILE A 13 18.15 -4.41 15.77
C ILE A 13 16.99 -3.62 15.16
N TYR A 14 17.10 -3.19 13.90
CA TYR A 14 16.01 -2.48 13.21
C TYR A 14 14.83 -3.42 12.94
N THR A 15 15.11 -4.66 12.53
CA THR A 15 14.09 -5.69 12.33
C THR A 15 13.34 -6.02 13.63
N LEU A 16 14.04 -6.16 14.74
CA LEU A 16 13.45 -6.39 16.07
C LEU A 16 12.58 -5.21 16.52
N ASN A 17 13.09 -3.99 16.37
CA ASN A 17 12.32 -2.79 16.71
C ASN A 17 11.07 -2.64 15.83
N ALA A 18 11.18 -2.95 14.54
CA ALA A 18 10.04 -2.97 13.63
C ALA A 18 8.98 -4.00 14.06
N ALA A 19 9.42 -5.22 14.44
CA ALA A 19 8.52 -6.27 14.92
C ALA A 19 7.75 -5.86 16.19
N ARG A 20 8.45 -5.27 17.16
CA ARG A 20 7.84 -4.75 18.40
C ARG A 20 6.89 -3.59 18.13
N SER A 21 7.30 -2.64 17.30
CA SER A 21 6.49 -1.48 16.94
C SER A 21 5.24 -1.88 16.15
N LEU A 22 5.36 -2.81 15.21
CA LEU A 22 4.24 -3.28 14.39
C LEU A 22 3.12 -3.85 15.28
N LYS A 23 3.48 -4.67 16.28
CA LYS A 23 2.52 -5.24 17.24
C LYS A 23 1.74 -4.16 17.99
N THR A 24 2.40 -3.08 18.39
CA THR A 24 1.75 -1.96 19.09
C THR A 24 0.90 -1.16 18.11
N PHE A 25 1.45 -0.79 16.96
CA PHE A 25 0.76 0.04 15.97
C PHE A 25 -0.55 -0.56 15.47
N VAL A 26 -0.56 -1.85 15.14
CA VAL A 26 -1.79 -2.53 14.65
C VAL A 26 -2.94 -2.45 15.66
N ASN A 27 -2.63 -2.39 16.96
CA ASN A 27 -3.64 -2.31 18.01
C ASN A 27 -4.07 -0.87 18.37
N GLU A 28 -3.26 0.13 18.04
CA GLU A 28 -3.49 1.53 18.44
C GLU A 28 -4.11 2.38 17.31
N VAL A 29 -4.09 1.90 16.07
CA VAL A 29 -4.66 2.62 14.92
C VAL A 29 -5.87 1.91 14.37
N ASP A 30 -6.80 2.66 13.78
CA ASP A 30 -8.00 2.09 13.15
C ASP A 30 -7.65 1.21 11.94
N ASN A 31 -6.57 1.54 11.24
CA ASN A 31 -6.02 0.74 10.14
C ASN A 31 -4.55 1.12 9.90
N LEU A 32 -3.72 0.15 9.52
CA LEU A 32 -2.30 0.35 9.29
C LEU A 32 -1.91 0.02 7.85
N PHE A 33 -1.64 1.04 7.06
CA PHE A 33 -0.89 0.85 5.82
C PHE A 33 0.55 0.47 6.13
N VAL A 34 1.07 -0.52 5.42
CA VAL A 34 2.47 -0.93 5.58
C VAL A 34 3.19 -0.84 4.25
N PHE A 35 4.41 -0.28 4.32
CA PHE A 35 5.36 -0.26 3.22
C PHE A 35 6.60 -1.05 3.60
N ASP A 36 6.95 -2.06 2.82
CA ASP A 36 8.10 -2.93 3.08
C ASP A 36 9.29 -2.51 2.20
N ASN A 37 10.28 -1.85 2.80
CA ASN A 37 11.48 -1.42 2.09
C ASN A 37 12.23 -2.59 1.44
N ASP A 38 12.20 -3.77 2.08
CA ASP A 38 12.87 -4.96 1.55
C ASP A 38 12.31 -5.37 0.18
N ALA A 39 10.99 -5.27 0.01
CA ALA A 39 10.31 -5.58 -1.25
C ALA A 39 10.59 -4.56 -2.36
N TRP A 40 11.03 -3.34 -2.01
CA TRP A 40 11.16 -2.22 -2.96
C TRP A 40 12.59 -1.84 -3.29
N ARG A 41 13.57 -2.23 -2.48
CA ARG A 41 14.98 -1.97 -2.75
C ARG A 41 15.51 -2.85 -3.88
N GLN A 42 16.38 -2.27 -4.69
CA GLN A 42 17.15 -3.01 -5.68
C GLN A 42 18.52 -3.34 -5.11
N SER A 43 18.99 -4.55 -5.33
CA SER A 43 20.24 -5.08 -4.75
C SER A 43 21.53 -4.32 -5.16
N SER A 44 21.43 -3.43 -6.16
CA SER A 44 22.56 -2.69 -6.73
C SER A 44 22.62 -1.21 -6.33
N GLU A 45 21.65 -0.70 -5.57
CA GLU A 45 21.54 0.71 -5.23
C GLU A 45 22.28 1.04 -3.92
N SER A 46 22.85 2.26 -3.86
CA SER A 46 23.34 2.79 -2.58
C SER A 46 22.15 2.93 -1.63
N VAL A 47 22.36 2.71 -0.33
CA VAL A 47 21.32 2.79 0.70
C VAL A 47 20.56 4.12 0.59
N GLN A 48 21.25 5.22 0.43
CA GLN A 48 20.66 6.56 0.40
C GLN A 48 19.87 6.83 -0.89
N GLY A 49 20.38 6.45 -2.07
CA GLY A 49 19.67 6.63 -3.34
C GLY A 49 18.40 5.78 -3.44
N GLY A 50 18.42 4.58 -2.87
CA GLY A 50 17.25 3.70 -2.81
C GLY A 50 16.11 4.26 -1.96
N TYR A 51 16.40 4.97 -0.88
CA TYR A 51 15.35 5.58 -0.05
C TYR A 51 14.64 6.75 -0.73
N ASP A 52 15.35 7.59 -1.46
CA ASP A 52 14.73 8.70 -2.17
C ASP A 52 13.71 8.18 -3.21
N GLU A 53 14.07 7.15 -3.97
CA GLU A 53 13.14 6.52 -4.92
C GLU A 53 11.95 5.85 -4.22
N ILE A 54 12.18 5.17 -3.09
CA ILE A 54 11.11 4.56 -2.29
C ILE A 54 10.16 5.65 -1.77
N ASN A 55 10.67 6.75 -1.25
CA ASN A 55 9.87 7.86 -0.74
C ASN A 55 9.01 8.49 -1.84
N GLU A 56 9.52 8.67 -3.05
CA GLU A 56 8.72 9.13 -4.20
C GLU A 56 7.58 8.16 -4.50
N LYS A 57 7.84 6.87 -4.47
CA LYS A 57 6.80 5.84 -4.68
C LYS A 57 5.73 5.85 -3.59
N ILE A 58 6.10 6.10 -2.35
CA ILE A 58 5.16 6.27 -1.23
C ILE A 58 4.29 7.52 -1.47
N VAL A 59 4.93 8.66 -1.69
CA VAL A 59 4.25 9.95 -1.90
C VAL A 59 3.28 9.88 -3.08
N ARG A 60 3.70 9.27 -4.20
CA ARG A 60 2.85 9.14 -5.39
C ARG A 60 1.57 8.32 -5.12
N ARG A 61 1.68 7.22 -4.38
CA ARG A 61 0.54 6.35 -4.05
C ARG A 61 -0.42 7.00 -3.07
N PHE A 62 0.10 7.42 -1.95
CA PHE A 62 -0.72 7.99 -0.89
C PHE A 62 -1.22 9.40 -1.26
N GLY A 63 -0.41 10.19 -1.97
CA GLY A 63 -0.82 11.48 -2.49
C GLY A 63 -2.02 11.37 -3.42
N LEU A 64 -1.99 10.44 -4.38
CA LEU A 64 -3.13 10.22 -5.27
C LEU A 64 -4.35 9.66 -4.52
N LEU A 65 -4.16 8.70 -3.60
CA LEU A 65 -5.23 8.12 -2.80
C LEU A 65 -5.96 9.19 -1.97
N PHE A 66 -5.22 10.05 -1.29
CA PHE A 66 -5.85 11.06 -0.43
C PHE A 66 -6.47 12.20 -1.24
N ARG A 67 -5.83 12.63 -2.34
CA ARG A 67 -6.41 13.60 -3.26
C ARG A 67 -7.73 13.13 -3.85
N SER A 68 -7.88 11.84 -4.13
CA SER A 68 -9.13 11.29 -4.67
C SER A 68 -10.31 11.35 -3.70
N GLY A 69 -10.03 11.44 -2.39
CA GLY A 69 -11.05 11.62 -1.36
C GLY A 69 -11.42 13.08 -1.08
N GLU A 70 -10.74 14.05 -1.71
CA GLU A 70 -11.00 15.47 -1.53
C GLU A 70 -11.95 16.01 -2.62
N ILE A 71 -12.91 16.83 -2.21
CA ILE A 71 -13.82 17.50 -3.14
C ILE A 71 -13.18 18.81 -3.60
N HIS A 72 -12.83 18.90 -4.88
CA HIS A 72 -12.29 20.14 -5.45
C HIS A 72 -13.38 20.89 -6.22
N PRO A 73 -13.69 22.15 -5.86
CA PRO A 73 -14.62 22.98 -6.63
C PRO A 73 -14.10 23.21 -8.05
N GLY A 74 -14.89 22.86 -9.06
CA GLY A 74 -14.53 23.09 -10.47
C GLY A 74 -13.87 21.92 -11.18
N GLN A 75 -13.79 20.75 -10.57
CA GLN A 75 -13.40 19.52 -11.27
C GLN A 75 -14.50 19.05 -12.23
N ASP A 76 -14.08 18.37 -13.31
CA ASP A 76 -14.97 17.66 -14.19
C ASP A 76 -15.81 16.66 -13.40
N VAL A 77 -17.07 16.51 -13.77
CA VAL A 77 -17.98 15.62 -13.06
C VAL A 77 -17.53 14.18 -13.28
N ALA A 78 -17.08 13.54 -12.22
CA ALA A 78 -16.81 12.11 -12.21
C ALA A 78 -18.13 11.34 -12.38
N GLU A 79 -18.10 10.25 -13.14
CA GLU A 79 -19.30 9.37 -13.30
C GLU A 79 -19.57 8.55 -12.03
N SER A 80 -18.53 8.26 -11.24
CA SER A 80 -18.59 7.51 -10.00
C SER A 80 -17.59 8.10 -9.00
N VAL A 81 -18.01 9.15 -8.31
CA VAL A 81 -17.16 9.91 -7.38
C VAL A 81 -16.71 9.03 -6.21
N ILE A 82 -15.39 8.98 -5.99
CA ILE A 82 -14.83 8.54 -4.73
C ILE A 82 -14.75 9.75 -3.79
N ASP A 83 -15.23 9.57 -2.58
CA ASP A 83 -15.09 10.54 -1.52
C ASP A 83 -14.31 9.99 -0.31
N SER A 84 -14.04 10.83 0.65
CA SER A 84 -13.33 10.42 1.88
C SER A 84 -14.08 9.33 2.65
N SER A 85 -15.41 9.25 2.55
CA SER A 85 -16.23 8.23 3.23
C SER A 85 -15.95 6.84 2.67
N GLU A 86 -15.74 6.71 1.35
CA GLU A 86 -15.41 5.43 0.72
C GLU A 86 -14.04 4.91 1.17
N ILE A 87 -13.06 5.82 1.29
CA ILE A 87 -11.72 5.50 1.81
C ILE A 87 -11.84 5.06 3.29
N ILE A 88 -12.51 5.85 4.13
CA ILE A 88 -12.70 5.56 5.54
C ILE A 88 -13.45 4.23 5.73
N ASN A 89 -14.53 4.01 5.00
CA ASN A 89 -15.31 2.78 5.09
C ASN A 89 -14.50 1.54 4.67
N THR A 90 -13.63 1.67 3.66
CA THR A 90 -12.74 0.58 3.27
C THR A 90 -11.76 0.23 4.39
N LEU A 91 -11.24 1.23 5.09
CA LEU A 91 -10.24 1.06 6.16
C LEU A 91 -10.86 0.73 7.54
N SER A 92 -12.16 0.96 7.74
CA SER A 92 -12.82 0.81 9.04
C SER A 92 -12.88 -0.62 9.60
N GLY A 93 -12.54 -1.64 8.79
CA GLY A 93 -12.39 -3.02 9.26
C GLY A 93 -11.16 -3.25 10.13
N GLY A 94 -10.23 -2.31 10.14
CA GLY A 94 -8.98 -2.43 10.89
C GLY A 94 -7.92 -3.29 10.21
N GLY A 95 -6.91 -3.68 10.99
CA GLY A 95 -5.84 -4.55 10.53
C GLY A 95 -4.79 -3.89 9.64
N ILE A 96 -4.15 -4.69 8.82
CA ILE A 96 -3.08 -4.26 7.91
C ILE A 96 -3.64 -4.07 6.51
N SER A 97 -3.21 -2.98 5.86
CA SER A 97 -3.56 -2.66 4.47
C SER A 97 -2.32 -2.48 3.60
N THR A 98 -2.48 -2.80 2.33
CA THR A 98 -1.45 -2.61 1.30
C THR A 98 -2.02 -1.87 0.09
N VAL A 99 -1.14 -1.25 -0.68
CA VAL A 99 -1.52 -0.45 -1.86
C VAL A 99 -0.78 -0.95 -3.09
N GLY A 100 -1.55 -1.27 -4.12
CA GLY A 100 -1.08 -1.49 -5.46
C GLY A 100 -1.24 -0.24 -6.33
N TYR A 101 -0.35 -0.05 -7.29
CA TYR A 101 -0.35 1.10 -8.19
C TYR A 101 0.12 0.70 -9.58
N ALA A 102 -0.58 1.19 -10.59
CA ALA A 102 -0.14 1.10 -11.98
C ALA A 102 -0.57 2.36 -12.74
N GLU A 103 0.22 2.75 -13.71
CA GLU A 103 -0.07 3.89 -14.56
C GLU A 103 0.32 3.63 -16.02
N THR A 104 -0.23 4.45 -16.91
CA THR A 104 0.15 4.50 -18.31
C THR A 104 -0.07 5.90 -18.86
N THR A 105 0.86 6.39 -19.66
CA THR A 105 0.71 7.64 -20.39
C THR A 105 -0.35 7.49 -21.48
N VAL A 106 -1.15 8.53 -21.65
CA VAL A 106 -2.14 8.65 -22.72
C VAL A 106 -1.81 9.86 -23.62
N GLU A 107 -2.35 9.88 -24.81
CA GLU A 107 -2.23 11.05 -25.68
C GLU A 107 -2.99 12.24 -25.05
N GLU A 108 -2.59 13.47 -25.38
CA GLU A 108 -3.37 14.64 -24.95
C GLU A 108 -4.81 14.50 -25.42
N PRO A 109 -5.80 14.73 -24.53
CA PRO A 109 -7.18 14.74 -24.96
C PRO A 109 -7.35 15.78 -26.09
N PRO A 110 -8.14 15.49 -27.11
CA PRO A 110 -8.37 16.44 -28.18
C PRO A 110 -8.94 17.74 -27.58
N ASP A 111 -8.29 18.86 -27.94
CA ASP A 111 -8.67 20.19 -27.46
C ASP A 111 -10.14 20.47 -27.83
N GLN A 112 -11.00 20.58 -26.85
CA GLN A 112 -12.41 20.98 -27.06
C GLN A 112 -12.52 22.50 -27.34
N GLY A 113 -11.62 23.03 -28.14
CA GLY A 113 -11.65 24.41 -28.58
C GLY A 113 -12.95 24.74 -29.32
N LEU A 114 -13.43 26.00 -29.19
CA LEU A 114 -14.62 26.53 -29.88
C LEU A 114 -14.67 26.21 -31.38
N LEU A 115 -13.54 25.96 -32.03
CA LEU A 115 -13.41 25.59 -33.45
C LEU A 115 -13.80 24.16 -33.73
N ALA A 116 -13.67 23.22 -32.78
CA ALA A 116 -14.14 21.83 -32.92
C ALA A 116 -15.68 21.76 -32.97
N ARG A 117 -16.38 22.73 -32.41
CA ARG A 117 -17.85 22.85 -32.48
C ARG A 117 -18.39 23.35 -33.83
N LEU A 118 -17.57 23.93 -34.68
CA LEU A 118 -17.98 24.57 -35.93
C LEU A 118 -17.52 23.88 -37.22
N GLY A 119 -16.61 22.97 -37.13
CA GLY A 119 -16.11 22.21 -38.28
C GLY A 119 -16.19 20.74 -37.99
N GLY A 120 -16.88 19.95 -38.81
CA GLY A 120 -16.88 18.49 -38.76
C GLY A 120 -15.47 17.92 -38.92
N GLY A 121 -14.68 18.12 -37.90
CA GLY A 121 -13.32 17.57 -37.75
C GLY A 121 -13.44 16.24 -37.04
N ASP A 122 -12.65 15.34 -37.49
CA ASP A 122 -12.34 13.99 -37.04
C ASP A 122 -12.45 13.91 -35.48
N ASP A 123 -13.68 13.68 -34.99
CA ASP A 123 -13.92 13.31 -33.60
C ASP A 123 -13.20 11.97 -33.42
N ARG A 124 -11.95 12.03 -32.97
CA ARG A 124 -11.26 10.86 -32.41
C ARG A 124 -12.00 10.52 -31.13
N GLU A 125 -13.17 9.92 -31.34
CA GLU A 125 -13.94 9.30 -30.29
C GLU A 125 -13.00 8.30 -29.59
N ILE A 126 -12.60 8.61 -28.35
CA ILE A 126 -11.77 7.69 -27.57
C ILE A 126 -12.53 6.39 -27.53
N ASP A 127 -12.00 5.38 -28.24
CA ASP A 127 -12.66 4.09 -28.34
C ASP A 127 -12.90 3.55 -26.93
N SER A 128 -14.18 3.51 -26.56
CA SER A 128 -14.63 3.08 -25.24
C SER A 128 -14.16 1.65 -24.90
N THR A 129 -13.92 0.84 -25.91
CA THR A 129 -13.35 -0.51 -25.76
C THR A 129 -11.89 -0.45 -25.36
N ASN A 130 -11.11 0.43 -25.97
CA ASN A 130 -9.71 0.65 -25.62
C ASN A 130 -9.57 1.23 -24.23
N ALA A 131 -10.41 2.20 -23.83
CA ALA A 131 -10.43 2.75 -22.48
C ALA A 131 -10.78 1.67 -21.44
N THR A 132 -11.80 0.86 -21.71
CA THR A 132 -12.19 -0.27 -20.84
C THR A 132 -11.06 -1.27 -20.65
N ASN A 133 -10.39 -1.66 -21.73
CA ASN A 133 -9.30 -2.64 -21.69
C ASN A 133 -8.08 -2.06 -20.96
N ARG A 134 -7.79 -0.78 -21.15
CA ARG A 134 -6.70 -0.06 -20.46
C ARG A 134 -6.92 -0.10 -18.96
N ILE A 135 -8.10 0.33 -18.48
CA ILE A 135 -8.44 0.34 -17.06
C ILE A 135 -8.33 -1.07 -16.47
N THR A 136 -8.94 -2.07 -17.11
CA THR A 136 -8.89 -3.46 -16.64
C THR A 136 -7.44 -3.98 -16.56
N SER A 137 -6.60 -3.62 -17.54
CA SER A 137 -5.18 -3.98 -17.53
C SER A 137 -4.42 -3.31 -16.38
N LEU A 138 -4.71 -2.03 -16.12
CA LEU A 138 -4.10 -1.28 -15.00
C LEU A 138 -4.51 -1.84 -13.65
N VAL A 139 -5.78 -2.20 -13.47
CA VAL A 139 -6.26 -2.85 -12.23
C VAL A 139 -5.49 -4.14 -11.97
N ARG A 140 -5.34 -4.99 -13.00
CA ARG A 140 -4.56 -6.23 -12.88
C ARG A 140 -3.09 -5.96 -12.56
N LYS A 141 -2.48 -4.98 -13.21
CA LYS A 141 -1.08 -4.60 -12.95
C LYS A 141 -0.90 -4.04 -11.54
N ALA A 142 -1.85 -3.23 -11.04
CA ALA A 142 -1.82 -2.70 -9.70
C ALA A 142 -1.96 -3.82 -8.64
N THR A 143 -2.86 -4.77 -8.85
CA THR A 143 -3.17 -5.83 -7.89
C THR A 143 -2.10 -6.93 -7.88
N LEU A 144 -1.67 -7.38 -9.06
CA LEU A 144 -0.73 -8.50 -9.21
C LEU A 144 0.73 -8.06 -9.32
N GLY A 145 0.97 -6.76 -9.38
CA GLY A 145 2.30 -6.18 -9.41
C GLY A 145 2.91 -6.04 -8.02
N ARG A 146 3.81 -5.07 -7.87
CA ARG A 146 4.48 -4.81 -6.60
C ARG A 146 3.58 -4.00 -5.67
N LEU A 147 3.01 -4.67 -4.67
CA LEU A 147 2.27 -4.06 -3.57
C LEU A 147 3.22 -3.36 -2.60
N THR A 148 2.73 -2.37 -1.84
CA THR A 148 3.54 -1.71 -0.79
C THR A 148 3.98 -2.71 0.29
N LEU A 149 3.16 -3.71 0.56
CA LEU A 149 3.47 -4.87 1.38
C LEU A 149 3.04 -6.12 0.61
N PRO A 150 3.97 -6.96 0.13
CA PRO A 150 3.64 -8.19 -0.55
C PRO A 150 2.81 -9.13 0.32
N CYS A 151 1.67 -9.54 -0.19
CA CYS A 151 0.73 -10.42 0.51
C CYS A 151 -0.03 -11.28 -0.50
N GLU A 152 -0.74 -12.27 0.01
CA GLU A 152 -1.75 -12.98 -0.76
C GLU A 152 -3.00 -12.09 -0.92
N VAL A 153 -3.45 -11.90 -2.15
CA VAL A 153 -4.61 -11.04 -2.44
C VAL A 153 -5.91 -11.70 -1.98
N GLN A 154 -5.98 -13.01 -2.10
CA GLN A 154 -7.13 -13.78 -1.63
C GLN A 154 -7.25 -13.70 -0.10
N GLY A 155 -8.47 -13.52 0.38
CA GLY A 155 -8.73 -13.36 1.82
C GLY A 155 -8.56 -11.91 2.33
N THR A 156 -8.42 -10.94 1.41
CA THR A 156 -8.56 -9.51 1.73
C THR A 156 -10.00 -9.23 2.17
N GLU A 157 -10.20 -8.52 3.26
CA GLU A 157 -11.55 -8.23 3.78
C GLU A 157 -12.28 -7.21 2.91
N ARG A 158 -11.61 -6.11 2.54
CA ARG A 158 -12.19 -5.00 1.77
C ARG A 158 -11.23 -4.49 0.71
N GLY A 159 -11.80 -4.02 -0.38
CA GLY A 159 -11.05 -3.43 -1.49
C GLY A 159 -11.53 -2.05 -1.87
N LEU A 160 -10.62 -1.20 -2.33
CA LEU A 160 -10.94 0.07 -2.97
C LEU A 160 -10.16 0.19 -4.28
N LEU A 161 -10.88 0.50 -5.35
CA LEU A 161 -10.32 0.79 -6.66
C LEU A 161 -10.51 2.28 -6.98
N VAL A 162 -9.42 2.99 -7.19
CA VAL A 162 -9.43 4.36 -7.70
C VAL A 162 -8.81 4.37 -9.08
N VAL A 163 -9.51 4.91 -10.07
CA VAL A 163 -8.99 5.15 -11.41
C VAL A 163 -8.93 6.67 -11.63
N ALA A 164 -7.75 7.18 -11.87
CA ALA A 164 -7.49 8.61 -11.92
C ALA A 164 -6.85 9.00 -13.26
N GLY A 165 -7.16 10.21 -13.77
CA GLY A 165 -6.60 10.72 -15.02
C GLY A 165 -7.54 11.67 -15.74
N PRO A 166 -7.20 12.07 -17.01
CA PRO A 166 -8.06 12.94 -17.79
C PRO A 166 -9.44 12.31 -18.06
N ALA A 167 -10.52 13.05 -17.78
CA ALA A 167 -11.90 12.58 -17.83
C ALA A 167 -12.27 11.76 -19.09
N PRO A 168 -11.83 12.14 -20.32
CA PRO A 168 -12.17 11.37 -21.53
C PRO A 168 -11.62 9.94 -21.54
N TYR A 169 -10.59 9.63 -20.73
CA TYR A 169 -9.97 8.30 -20.62
C TYR A 169 -10.54 7.47 -19.47
N LEU A 170 -11.35 8.07 -18.60
CA LEU A 170 -12.06 7.38 -17.53
C LEU A 170 -13.35 6.78 -18.08
N ASN A 171 -13.57 5.51 -17.85
CA ASN A 171 -14.68 4.76 -18.42
C ASN A 171 -15.35 3.91 -17.35
N ARG A 172 -16.59 4.22 -17.03
CA ARG A 172 -17.38 3.51 -16.01
C ARG A 172 -17.38 1.99 -16.20
N LYS A 173 -17.55 1.53 -17.44
CA LYS A 173 -17.56 0.10 -17.75
C LYS A 173 -16.21 -0.57 -17.43
N GLY A 174 -15.11 0.15 -17.65
CA GLY A 174 -13.76 -0.31 -17.27
C GLY A 174 -13.60 -0.41 -15.77
N ILE A 175 -14.08 0.58 -15.03
CA ILE A 175 -14.05 0.60 -13.57
C ILE A 175 -14.89 -0.53 -12.98
N GLU A 176 -16.13 -0.70 -13.45
CA GLU A 176 -17.01 -1.80 -13.03
C GLU A 176 -16.39 -3.18 -13.31
N ARG A 177 -15.80 -3.39 -14.49
CA ARG A 177 -15.07 -4.63 -14.80
C ARG A 177 -13.85 -4.84 -13.92
N GLY A 178 -13.12 -3.79 -13.66
CA GLY A 178 -11.95 -3.82 -12.76
C GLY A 178 -12.36 -4.18 -11.33
N ARG A 179 -13.43 -3.57 -10.83
CA ARG A 179 -13.99 -3.85 -9.51
C ARG A 179 -14.46 -5.30 -9.40
N ASN A 180 -15.27 -5.78 -10.34
CA ASN A 180 -15.78 -7.16 -10.33
C ASN A 180 -14.62 -8.17 -10.38
N TRP A 181 -13.59 -7.90 -11.21
CA TRP A 181 -12.39 -8.74 -11.25
C TRP A 181 -11.67 -8.73 -9.90
N LEU A 182 -11.58 -7.58 -9.22
CA LEU A 182 -10.95 -7.47 -7.90
C LEU A 182 -11.75 -8.23 -6.84
N GLU A 183 -13.10 -8.19 -6.88
CA GLU A 183 -13.98 -9.03 -6.03
C GLU A 183 -13.67 -10.52 -6.20
N GLU A 184 -13.52 -10.99 -7.45
CA GLU A 184 -13.16 -12.38 -7.74
C GLU A 184 -11.77 -12.76 -7.21
N GLN A 185 -10.77 -11.86 -7.31
CA GLN A 185 -9.41 -12.14 -6.86
C GLN A 185 -9.27 -12.13 -5.33
N THR A 186 -9.96 -11.22 -4.67
CA THR A 186 -9.91 -11.09 -3.20
C THR A 186 -10.83 -12.10 -2.50
N GLY A 187 -11.91 -12.48 -3.15
CA GLY A 187 -13.04 -13.19 -2.54
C GLY A 187 -13.88 -12.28 -1.64
N SER A 188 -13.62 -10.99 -1.61
CA SER A 188 -14.37 -10.00 -0.84
C SER A 188 -15.60 -9.53 -1.58
N MET A 189 -16.71 -9.38 -0.85
CA MET A 189 -17.95 -8.75 -1.36
C MET A 189 -17.98 -7.23 -1.10
N GLU A 190 -17.00 -6.70 -0.40
CA GLU A 190 -16.89 -5.29 -0.06
C GLU A 190 -15.78 -4.60 -0.87
N VAL A 191 -15.92 -4.59 -2.18
CA VAL A 191 -15.02 -3.85 -3.07
C VAL A 191 -15.74 -2.61 -3.61
N ARG A 192 -15.18 -1.45 -3.25
CA ARG A 192 -15.64 -0.14 -3.72
C ARG A 192 -14.80 0.30 -4.90
N GLY A 193 -15.29 1.22 -5.70
CA GLY A 193 -14.52 1.74 -6.81
C GLY A 193 -15.15 2.94 -7.47
N GLY A 194 -14.30 3.82 -7.97
CA GLY A 194 -14.73 4.99 -8.71
C GLY A 194 -13.57 5.70 -9.41
N ASP A 195 -13.89 6.84 -9.96
CA ASP A 195 -12.97 7.66 -10.74
C ASP A 195 -12.61 8.96 -10.03
N PHE A 196 -11.42 9.43 -10.36
CA PHE A 196 -10.89 10.72 -9.94
C PHE A 196 -10.35 11.48 -11.16
N PRO A 197 -11.18 12.30 -11.81
CA PRO A 197 -10.75 13.10 -12.95
C PRO A 197 -9.73 14.16 -12.53
N TYR A 198 -8.59 14.22 -13.24
CA TYR A 198 -7.63 15.29 -13.14
C TYR A 198 -6.91 15.49 -14.48
N THR A 199 -6.42 16.71 -14.72
CA THR A 199 -5.87 17.12 -16.02
C THR A 199 -4.40 17.54 -15.95
N GLU A 200 -3.77 17.45 -14.79
CA GLU A 200 -2.40 17.92 -14.58
C GLU A 200 -1.35 17.07 -15.32
N GLU A 201 -1.67 15.82 -15.62
CA GLU A 201 -0.78 14.88 -16.31
C GLU A 201 -1.55 14.10 -17.37
N ASN A 202 -0.92 13.82 -18.51
CA ASN A 202 -1.46 12.92 -19.54
C ASN A 202 -1.24 11.45 -19.14
N THR A 203 -1.73 11.09 -17.97
CA THR A 203 -1.52 9.77 -17.36
C THR A 203 -2.84 9.23 -16.80
N VAL A 204 -3.15 7.98 -17.11
CA VAL A 204 -4.20 7.24 -16.41
C VAL A 204 -3.51 6.36 -15.38
N ALA A 205 -3.86 6.56 -14.12
CA ALA A 205 -3.34 5.81 -13.00
C ALA A 205 -4.45 5.00 -12.31
N THR A 206 -4.07 3.90 -11.70
CA THR A 206 -4.96 3.06 -10.91
C THR A 206 -4.32 2.78 -9.56
N ILE A 207 -5.08 3.01 -8.50
CA ILE A 207 -4.76 2.57 -7.14
C ILE A 207 -5.72 1.46 -6.75
N VAL A 208 -5.15 0.43 -6.14
CA VAL A 208 -5.91 -0.63 -5.48
C VAL A 208 -5.48 -0.67 -4.01
N VAL A 209 -6.42 -0.44 -3.11
CA VAL A 209 -6.22 -0.64 -1.67
C VAL A 209 -6.80 -2.01 -1.31
N LEU A 210 -6.00 -2.82 -0.66
CA LEU A 210 -6.40 -4.10 -0.07
C LEU A 210 -6.32 -3.95 1.44
N ALA A 211 -7.48 -3.93 2.10
CA ALA A 211 -7.60 -3.72 3.54
C ALA A 211 -7.96 -5.02 4.27
N GLY A 212 -7.39 -5.21 5.47
CA GLY A 212 -7.57 -6.42 6.25
C GLY A 212 -6.87 -7.64 5.62
N VAL A 213 -5.65 -7.46 5.11
CA VAL A 213 -4.87 -8.56 4.54
C VAL A 213 -4.35 -9.48 5.66
N THR A 214 -4.50 -10.79 5.49
CA THR A 214 -4.21 -11.77 6.55
C THR A 214 -2.96 -12.62 6.29
N ASN A 215 -2.66 -12.94 5.04
CA ASN A 215 -1.49 -13.75 4.68
C ASN A 215 -0.34 -12.87 4.17
N VAL A 216 0.47 -12.38 5.11
CA VAL A 216 1.59 -11.46 4.86
C VAL A 216 2.89 -12.13 5.29
N PRO A 217 3.71 -12.67 4.36
CA PRO A 217 4.95 -13.37 4.69
C PRO A 217 5.91 -12.53 5.53
N ARG A 218 6.06 -11.25 5.22
CA ARG A 218 6.95 -10.33 5.95
C ARG A 218 6.55 -10.16 7.42
N VAL A 219 5.26 -10.10 7.71
CA VAL A 219 4.77 -10.02 9.10
C VAL A 219 5.09 -11.30 9.87
N LYS A 220 4.94 -12.47 9.25
CA LYS A 220 5.31 -13.75 9.86
C LYS A 220 6.81 -13.82 10.16
N GLU A 221 7.65 -13.35 9.24
CA GLU A 221 9.09 -13.25 9.43
C GLU A 221 9.45 -12.34 10.61
N LEU A 222 8.84 -11.15 10.69
CA LEU A 222 9.04 -10.22 11.80
C LEU A 222 8.62 -10.83 13.14
N GLN A 223 7.51 -11.55 13.17
CA GLN A 223 7.04 -12.26 14.37
C GLN A 223 8.07 -13.30 14.82
N GLN A 224 8.64 -14.06 13.89
CA GLN A 224 9.66 -15.07 14.21
C GLN A 224 10.93 -14.42 14.79
N VAL A 225 11.42 -13.33 14.18
CA VAL A 225 12.57 -12.57 14.71
C VAL A 225 12.29 -12.04 16.12
N ALA A 226 11.07 -11.57 16.39
CA ALA A 226 10.70 -11.10 17.72
C ALA A 226 10.71 -12.21 18.78
N ILE A 227 10.25 -13.41 18.42
CA ILE A 227 10.27 -14.59 19.30
C ILE A 227 11.71 -14.99 19.60
N GLU A 228 12.54 -15.19 18.58
CA GLU A 228 13.95 -15.57 18.75
C GLU A 228 14.75 -14.56 19.57
N ALA A 229 14.49 -13.27 19.38
CA ALA A 229 15.13 -12.22 20.19
C ALA A 229 14.65 -12.24 21.65
N GLN A 230 13.39 -12.53 21.91
CA GLN A 230 12.87 -12.65 23.29
C GLN A 230 13.52 -13.84 24.00
N ASP A 231 13.57 -15.01 23.35
CA ASP A 231 14.20 -16.21 23.90
C ASP A 231 15.68 -15.96 24.23
N SER A 232 16.40 -15.21 23.39
CA SER A 232 17.79 -14.83 23.62
C SER A 232 17.97 -13.88 24.80
N ILE A 233 17.05 -12.94 24.99
CA ILE A 233 17.05 -12.03 26.15
C ILE A 233 16.81 -12.80 27.42
N ASP A 234 15.77 -13.64 27.44
CA ASP A 234 15.39 -14.44 28.61
C ASP A 234 16.54 -15.37 29.02
N ALA A 235 17.21 -16.01 28.06
CA ALA A 235 18.41 -16.83 28.33
C ALA A 235 19.57 -16.03 28.89
N THR A 236 19.79 -14.80 28.40
CA THR A 236 20.85 -13.91 28.89
C THR A 236 20.56 -13.43 30.30
N GLU A 237 19.31 -13.09 30.62
CA GLU A 237 18.88 -12.71 31.95
C GLU A 237 19.04 -13.85 32.96
N ALA A 238 18.61 -15.06 32.59
CA ALA A 238 18.77 -16.24 33.42
C ALA A 238 20.24 -16.53 33.74
N ASN A 239 21.13 -16.49 32.74
CA ASN A 239 22.58 -16.64 32.95
C ASN A 239 23.19 -15.54 33.84
N ARG A 240 22.66 -14.32 33.75
CA ARG A 240 23.10 -13.20 34.58
C ARG A 240 22.66 -13.38 36.04
N GLU A 241 21.44 -13.82 36.27
CA GLU A 241 20.92 -14.11 37.61
C GLU A 241 21.71 -15.27 38.26
N GLU A 242 21.97 -16.36 37.50
CA GLU A 242 22.78 -17.46 37.98
C GLU A 242 24.21 -17.01 38.33
N SER A 243 24.83 -16.19 37.48
CA SER A 243 26.16 -15.62 37.74
C SER A 243 26.16 -14.69 38.95
N GLN A 244 25.11 -13.90 39.16
CA GLN A 244 24.99 -13.04 40.34
C GLN A 244 24.77 -13.85 41.62
N SER A 245 23.94 -14.89 41.59
CA SER A 245 23.72 -15.75 42.74
C SER A 245 25.02 -16.49 43.14
N ALA A 246 25.80 -16.98 42.16
CA ALA A 246 27.10 -17.61 42.40
C ALA A 246 28.13 -16.65 43.03
N LEU A 247 28.06 -15.34 42.68
CA LEU A 247 28.94 -14.34 43.26
C LEU A 247 28.49 -13.88 44.67
N THR A 248 27.21 -14.03 44.99
CA THR A 248 26.63 -13.62 46.28
C THR A 248 26.45 -14.77 47.25
N ASP A 249 26.72 -16.03 46.81
CA ASP A 249 26.68 -17.19 47.69
C ASP A 249 27.83 -17.13 48.69
N THR A 250 27.50 -16.76 49.91
CA THR A 250 28.46 -16.35 50.97
C THR A 250 29.12 -17.53 51.66
N ASP A 251 28.71 -18.78 51.34
CA ASP A 251 29.25 -19.97 52.01
C ASP A 251 30.76 -20.21 51.77
N GLU A 252 31.30 -19.67 50.69
CA GLU A 252 32.78 -19.76 50.45
C GLU A 252 33.57 -18.59 51.08
N LEU A 253 32.94 -17.50 51.44
CA LEU A 253 33.60 -16.33 52.05
C LEU A 253 33.85 -16.51 53.57
N GLU A 254 33.06 -17.33 54.26
CA GLU A 254 33.28 -17.65 55.68
C GLU A 254 34.54 -18.48 55.94
N SER A 255 35.14 -19.10 54.92
CA SER A 255 36.34 -19.88 55.05
C SER A 255 37.65 -19.06 54.93
N LEU A 256 37.55 -17.76 54.67
CA LEU A 256 38.72 -16.87 54.46
C LEU A 256 39.06 -15.97 55.66
N PHE A 257 38.30 -16.07 56.76
CA PHE A 257 38.52 -15.36 58.00
C PHE A 257 38.55 -16.37 59.18
#